data_b76cd141219bc112e264466c314704a4
#
_entry.id   b76cd141219bc112e264466c314704a4
#
_cell.length_a   1.000
_cell.length_b   1.000
_cell.length_c   1.000
_cell.angle_alpha   90.00
_cell.angle_beta   90.00
_cell.angle_gamma   90.00
#
_symmetry.space_group_name_H-M   'P 1'
#
loop_
_entity.id
_entity.type
_entity.pdbx_description
1 polymer ?
#
loop_
_entity_poly.entity_id
_entity_poly.type
_entity_poly.pdbx_seq_one_letter_code
_entity_poly.pdbx_strand_id
1 'polypeptide(L)'
;MQRLFVGIAAASLLFAATACGSSGNSGGSASESGGTTKVKVGVIPIVDVAPIYLGEKQGIYEKYGLDVSMTAAQGGSAIVPGVVSGQFQFGFSNTTSLMIAQSNGVQVKAVSNGVATTGVDGKDYGALVVKKGSSLKSAKDLEGKTVAVNTLKNILETSVRESVRKAGGDPAKVKFVELAFDQMPAALAKGQVDAAMAVEPALTSILDAGGVEIASPYVDVAKDLTVAMYFTSQTYAAKHPDVVKKFQQATTEALAYADSHPDEVRDVVATYTQIPASVLSKVTLPKWPRDISRSSVETLERLGEQDGLFKTAPDLDKLLP
;
A
#
# COMPACT_ATOMS: atom_id res chain seq x y z
N MET A 1 44.94 -33.13 -39.52
CA MET A 1 44.84 -34.28 -40.46
C MET A 1 43.38 -34.52 -40.78
N GLN A 2 43.09 -34.42 -42.09
CA GLN A 2 42.06 -35.11 -42.89
C GLN A 2 40.60 -34.80 -42.51
N ARG A 3 39.84 -34.01 -43.32
CA ARG A 3 39.27 -34.25 -44.69
C ARG A 3 38.28 -35.39 -44.65
N LEU A 4 37.01 -35.29 -45.09
CA LEU A 4 36.40 -35.15 -46.42
C LEU A 4 34.89 -35.02 -46.26
N PHE A 5 34.15 -34.09 -46.81
CA PHE A 5 33.43 -34.05 -48.11
C PHE A 5 32.23 -34.99 -48.30
N VAL A 6 31.16 -34.39 -48.79
CA VAL A 6 30.23 -34.60 -49.92
C VAL A 6 28.88 -35.20 -49.43
N GLY A 7 27.73 -34.75 -49.82
CA GLY A 7 27.23 -34.15 -51.06
C GLY A 7 25.74 -33.85 -51.07
N ILE A 8 25.37 -33.14 -52.02
CA ILE A 8 24.17 -32.55 -52.55
C ILE A 8 23.03 -33.55 -52.83
N ALA A 9 21.76 -33.13 -52.60
CA ALA A 9 20.71 -33.32 -53.61
C ALA A 9 19.50 -32.38 -53.33
N ALA A 10 19.23 -31.55 -54.31
CA ALA A 10 18.06 -30.70 -54.46
C ALA A 10 16.91 -31.50 -55.09
N ALA A 11 15.69 -31.26 -54.67
CA ALA A 11 14.51 -31.58 -55.49
C ALA A 11 13.42 -30.52 -55.23
N SER A 12 13.26 -29.67 -56.21
CA SER A 12 12.21 -28.68 -56.40
C SER A 12 10.93 -29.39 -56.90
N LEU A 13 9.79 -29.08 -56.37
CA LEU A 13 8.50 -29.32 -57.03
C LEU A 13 7.56 -28.15 -56.75
N LEU A 14 7.38 -27.34 -57.79
CA LEU A 14 6.30 -26.35 -57.95
C LEU A 14 4.97 -27.10 -58.17
N PHE A 15 3.92 -26.62 -57.50
CA PHE A 15 2.55 -26.73 -58.03
C PHE A 15 1.78 -25.44 -57.86
N ALA A 16 1.08 -25.10 -58.89
CA ALA A 16 0.52 -23.82 -59.23
C ALA A 16 -0.82 -23.53 -58.53
N ALA A 17 -1.13 -22.26 -58.55
CA ALA A 17 -2.35 -21.59 -58.11
C ALA A 17 -3.62 -22.05 -58.87
N THR A 18 -4.76 -22.03 -58.16
CA THR A 18 -6.05 -21.75 -58.75
C THR A 18 -6.80 -20.80 -57.84
N ALA A 19 -7.03 -19.61 -58.35
CA ALA A 19 -7.96 -18.62 -57.81
C ALA A 19 -9.36 -18.96 -58.27
N CYS A 20 -10.34 -18.89 -57.39
CA CYS A 20 -11.71 -18.51 -57.71
C CYS A 20 -12.36 -17.79 -56.54
N GLY A 21 -12.78 -16.59 -56.79
CA GLY A 21 -13.41 -15.69 -55.86
C GLY A 21 -14.87 -16.09 -55.51
N SER A 22 -15.29 -15.68 -54.34
CA SER A 22 -16.71 -15.40 -54.09
C SER A 22 -16.79 -14.36 -52.96
N SER A 23 -17.42 -13.25 -53.28
CA SER A 23 -17.78 -12.18 -52.36
C SER A 23 -18.75 -12.71 -51.32
N GLY A 24 -18.34 -12.69 -50.06
CA GLY A 24 -19.19 -12.91 -48.90
C GLY A 24 -18.81 -11.92 -47.82
N ASN A 25 -19.56 -10.81 -47.76
CA ASN A 25 -19.54 -9.88 -46.69
C ASN A 25 -20.03 -10.55 -45.41
N SER A 26 -19.12 -10.98 -44.58
CA SER A 26 -19.44 -11.42 -43.20
C SER A 26 -18.62 -10.58 -42.27
N GLY A 27 -19.30 -9.60 -41.68
CA GLY A 27 -18.79 -8.86 -40.53
C GLY A 27 -18.42 -9.87 -39.44
N GLY A 28 -17.15 -10.21 -39.39
CA GLY A 28 -16.55 -10.96 -38.29
C GLY A 28 -16.54 -10.03 -37.07
N SER A 29 -17.56 -10.18 -36.23
CA SER A 29 -17.43 -9.76 -34.84
C SER A 29 -16.16 -10.39 -34.30
N ALA A 30 -15.16 -9.57 -34.02
CA ALA A 30 -14.03 -9.99 -33.24
C ALA A 30 -14.58 -10.51 -31.91
N SER A 31 -14.59 -11.82 -31.77
CA SER A 31 -14.82 -12.49 -30.50
C SER A 31 -13.71 -11.99 -29.59
N GLU A 32 -14.06 -11.11 -28.64
CA GLU A 32 -13.19 -10.80 -27.51
C GLU A 32 -12.96 -12.13 -26.79
N SER A 33 -11.81 -12.72 -27.07
CA SER A 33 -11.26 -13.81 -26.27
C SER A 33 -11.06 -13.21 -24.87
N GLY A 34 -11.94 -13.59 -23.94
CA GLY A 34 -11.96 -13.12 -22.57
C GLY A 34 -10.73 -13.59 -21.77
N GLY A 35 -9.57 -13.06 -22.11
CA GLY A 35 -8.35 -13.24 -21.33
C GLY A 35 -8.33 -12.24 -20.19
N THR A 36 -8.09 -12.70 -18.96
CA THR A 36 -7.84 -11.84 -17.80
C THR A 36 -6.58 -10.99 -18.03
N THR A 37 -6.63 -9.72 -17.63
CA THR A 37 -5.48 -8.82 -17.69
C THR A 37 -4.61 -9.03 -16.46
N LYS A 38 -3.34 -9.37 -16.65
CA LYS A 38 -2.38 -9.53 -15.54
C LYS A 38 -2.00 -8.18 -14.95
N VAL A 39 -2.11 -8.08 -13.64
CA VAL A 39 -1.86 -6.87 -12.85
C VAL A 39 -0.95 -7.20 -11.68
N LYS A 40 0.20 -6.56 -11.62
CA LYS A 40 1.13 -6.65 -10.48
C LYS A 40 0.95 -5.45 -9.57
N VAL A 41 0.80 -5.70 -8.28
CA VAL A 41 0.58 -4.66 -7.26
C VAL A 41 1.68 -4.72 -6.20
N GLY A 42 2.37 -3.60 -5.99
CA GLY A 42 3.29 -3.46 -4.86
C GLY A 42 2.50 -3.21 -3.58
N VAL A 43 2.75 -3.99 -2.53
CA VAL A 43 2.03 -3.92 -1.24
C VAL A 43 3.00 -3.92 -0.05
N ILE A 44 2.50 -3.53 1.13
CA ILE A 44 3.23 -3.63 2.40
C ILE A 44 2.56 -4.77 3.19
N PRO A 45 3.31 -5.73 3.78
CA PRO A 45 2.71 -6.89 4.47
C PRO A 45 2.18 -6.51 5.87
N ILE A 46 1.10 -5.73 5.93
CA ILE A 46 0.39 -5.24 7.12
C ILE A 46 -1.11 -5.46 6.95
N VAL A 47 -1.89 -5.25 8.01
CA VAL A 47 -3.36 -5.45 7.99
C VAL A 47 -4.08 -4.59 6.95
N ASP A 48 -3.55 -3.43 6.65
CA ASP A 48 -4.08 -2.43 5.72
C ASP A 48 -4.45 -3.02 4.35
N VAL A 49 -3.61 -3.95 3.86
CA VAL A 49 -3.76 -4.55 2.52
C VAL A 49 -4.53 -5.87 2.53
N ALA A 50 -5.11 -6.27 3.66
CA ALA A 50 -5.93 -7.48 3.72
C ALA A 50 -7.02 -7.53 2.64
N PRO A 51 -7.71 -6.41 2.29
CA PRO A 51 -8.75 -6.44 1.27
C PRO A 51 -8.29 -6.91 -0.11
N ILE A 52 -7.05 -6.56 -0.56
CA ILE A 52 -6.60 -7.01 -1.88
C ILE A 52 -6.32 -8.51 -1.92
N TYR A 53 -5.74 -9.07 -0.84
CA TYR A 53 -5.52 -10.51 -0.70
C TYR A 53 -6.84 -11.28 -0.58
N LEU A 54 -7.78 -10.73 0.19
CA LEU A 54 -9.10 -11.33 0.36
C LEU A 54 -9.92 -11.25 -0.93
N GLY A 55 -9.88 -10.12 -1.62
CA GLY A 55 -10.55 -9.93 -2.91
C GLY A 55 -10.00 -10.84 -4.01
N GLU A 56 -8.69 -11.09 -4.03
CA GLU A 56 -8.08 -12.07 -4.92
C GLU A 56 -8.57 -13.49 -4.57
N LYS A 57 -8.48 -13.90 -3.30
CA LYS A 57 -8.94 -15.21 -2.81
C LYS A 57 -10.43 -15.47 -3.10
N GLN A 58 -11.27 -14.44 -3.06
CA GLN A 58 -12.71 -14.51 -3.32
C GLN A 58 -13.08 -14.36 -4.81
N GLY A 59 -12.10 -14.24 -5.71
CA GLY A 59 -12.35 -14.08 -7.15
C GLY A 59 -12.94 -12.72 -7.53
N ILE A 60 -12.91 -11.71 -6.63
CA ILE A 60 -13.46 -10.37 -6.92
C ILE A 60 -12.71 -9.75 -8.09
N TYR A 61 -11.38 -9.80 -8.11
CA TYR A 61 -10.61 -9.24 -9.22
C TYR A 61 -10.84 -10.00 -10.54
N GLU A 62 -10.97 -11.33 -10.50
CA GLU A 62 -11.27 -12.17 -11.67
C GLU A 62 -12.63 -11.81 -12.29
N LYS A 63 -13.65 -11.52 -11.47
CA LYS A 63 -14.97 -11.03 -11.91
C LYS A 63 -14.88 -9.77 -12.79
N TYR A 64 -13.88 -8.91 -12.56
CA TYR A 64 -13.59 -7.73 -13.37
C TYR A 64 -12.58 -8.00 -14.50
N GLY A 65 -12.20 -9.25 -14.73
CA GLY A 65 -11.24 -9.65 -15.76
C GLY A 65 -9.80 -9.29 -15.44
N LEU A 66 -9.44 -9.26 -14.15
CA LEU A 66 -8.08 -8.97 -13.66
C LEU A 66 -7.51 -10.23 -12.98
N ASP A 67 -6.26 -10.57 -13.33
CA ASP A 67 -5.41 -11.55 -12.65
C ASP A 67 -4.38 -10.76 -11.83
N VAL A 68 -4.62 -10.66 -10.51
CA VAL A 68 -3.86 -9.78 -9.60
C VAL A 68 -2.80 -10.58 -8.85
N SER A 69 -1.57 -10.10 -8.86
CA SER A 69 -0.47 -10.63 -8.06
C SER A 69 0.15 -9.54 -7.20
N MET A 70 0.47 -9.86 -5.93
CA MET A 70 1.04 -8.95 -4.96
C MET A 70 2.54 -9.20 -4.79
N THR A 71 3.30 -8.09 -4.63
CA THR A 71 4.73 -8.15 -4.28
C THR A 71 4.98 -7.26 -3.07
N ALA A 72 5.53 -7.85 -2.01
CA ALA A 72 5.77 -7.15 -0.76
C ALA A 72 6.99 -6.22 -0.83
N ALA A 73 6.86 -5.05 -0.19
CA ALA A 73 7.94 -4.08 0.02
C ALA A 73 7.81 -3.44 1.41
N GLN A 74 8.86 -2.76 1.88
CA GLN A 74 8.92 -2.19 3.23
C GLN A 74 7.98 -0.98 3.42
N GLY A 75 7.71 -0.21 2.38
CA GLY A 75 6.88 0.99 2.47
C GLY A 75 6.57 1.60 1.11
N GLY A 76 5.67 2.58 1.10
CA GLY A 76 5.23 3.25 -0.12
C GLY A 76 6.37 3.90 -0.92
N SER A 77 7.34 4.48 -0.22
CA SER A 77 8.54 5.05 -0.87
C SER A 77 9.36 4.03 -1.67
N ALA A 78 9.35 2.75 -1.26
CA ALA A 78 9.99 1.67 -2.01
C ALA A 78 9.11 1.16 -3.18
N ILE A 79 7.78 1.32 -3.10
CA ILE A 79 6.83 0.87 -4.13
C ILE A 79 6.74 1.88 -5.29
N VAL A 80 6.80 3.19 -5.01
CA VAL A 80 6.65 4.26 -6.01
C VAL A 80 7.60 4.08 -7.21
N PRO A 81 8.90 3.82 -7.06
CA PRO A 81 9.79 3.58 -8.21
C PRO A 81 9.37 2.39 -9.08
N GLY A 82 8.86 1.32 -8.46
CA GLY A 82 8.37 0.13 -9.17
C GLY A 82 7.12 0.43 -10.02
N VAL A 83 6.23 1.29 -9.54
CA VAL A 83 5.05 1.74 -10.30
C VAL A 83 5.46 2.68 -11.45
N VAL A 84 6.38 3.61 -11.19
CA VAL A 84 6.85 4.57 -12.20
C VAL A 84 7.61 3.87 -13.32
N SER A 85 8.41 2.86 -13.01
CA SER A 85 9.14 2.06 -14.01
C SER A 85 8.27 1.05 -14.77
N GLY A 86 6.99 0.83 -14.33
CA GLY A 86 6.10 -0.15 -14.93
C GLY A 86 6.33 -1.59 -14.44
N GLN A 87 7.20 -1.80 -13.44
CA GLN A 87 7.36 -3.10 -12.77
C GLN A 87 6.06 -3.52 -12.09
N PHE A 88 5.36 -2.56 -11.49
CA PHE A 88 4.01 -2.71 -10.96
C PHE A 88 3.04 -1.84 -11.75
N GLN A 89 1.84 -2.33 -12.01
CA GLN A 89 0.77 -1.53 -12.62
C GLN A 89 0.12 -0.64 -11.57
N PHE A 90 0.00 -1.14 -10.34
CA PHE A 90 -0.50 -0.40 -9.19
C PHE A 90 0.41 -0.61 -7.99
N GLY A 91 0.26 0.27 -7.01
CA GLY A 91 0.95 0.16 -5.73
C GLY A 91 0.05 0.62 -4.60
N PHE A 92 0.37 0.17 -3.39
CA PHE A 92 -0.20 0.66 -2.15
C PHE A 92 0.80 1.58 -1.47
N SER A 93 0.38 2.77 -1.07
CA SER A 93 1.26 3.71 -0.38
C SER A 93 0.48 4.60 0.57
N ASN A 94 1.12 4.96 1.68
CA ASN A 94 0.55 5.98 2.55
C ASN A 94 0.46 7.35 1.86
N THR A 95 -0.52 8.12 2.29
CA THR A 95 -0.89 9.42 1.70
C THR A 95 0.28 10.40 1.67
N THR A 96 1.03 10.54 2.77
CA THR A 96 2.17 11.46 2.85
C THR A 96 3.27 11.09 1.85
N SER A 97 3.60 9.80 1.70
CA SER A 97 4.62 9.36 0.72
C SER A 97 4.21 9.66 -0.72
N LEU A 98 2.93 9.57 -1.07
CA LEU A 98 2.44 9.94 -2.41
C LEU A 98 2.55 11.45 -2.64
N MET A 99 2.22 12.27 -1.66
CA MET A 99 2.39 13.72 -1.74
C MET A 99 3.86 14.11 -1.87
N ILE A 100 4.77 13.45 -1.13
CA ILE A 100 6.22 13.68 -1.27
C ILE A 100 6.72 13.27 -2.66
N ALA A 101 6.27 12.13 -3.19
CA ALA A 101 6.62 11.70 -4.55
C ALA A 101 6.20 12.75 -5.57
N GLN A 102 4.97 13.24 -5.50
CA GLN A 102 4.44 14.28 -6.38
C GLN A 102 5.19 15.61 -6.21
N SER A 103 5.46 16.04 -4.99
CA SER A 103 6.27 17.23 -4.66
C SER A 103 7.68 17.18 -5.29
N ASN A 104 8.23 15.98 -5.48
CA ASN A 104 9.49 15.74 -6.18
C ASN A 104 9.34 15.58 -7.70
N GLY A 105 8.16 15.86 -8.27
CA GLY A 105 7.89 15.80 -9.71
C GLY A 105 7.50 14.41 -10.23
N VAL A 106 7.30 13.42 -9.35
CA VAL A 106 6.87 12.07 -9.74
C VAL A 106 5.37 12.09 -10.06
N GLN A 107 5.00 11.71 -11.27
CA GLN A 107 3.62 11.76 -11.72
C GLN A 107 2.86 10.49 -11.31
N VAL A 108 2.34 10.51 -10.10
CA VAL A 108 1.47 9.47 -9.55
C VAL A 108 0.02 9.96 -9.44
N LYS A 109 -0.92 9.02 -9.45
CA LYS A 109 -2.36 9.26 -9.27
C LYS A 109 -2.94 8.17 -8.40
N ALA A 110 -3.65 8.56 -7.34
CA ALA A 110 -4.48 7.65 -6.56
C ALA A 110 -5.65 7.15 -7.42
N VAL A 111 -6.01 5.89 -7.27
CA VAL A 111 -7.09 5.26 -8.02
C VAL A 111 -8.21 4.76 -7.12
N SER A 112 -7.90 4.48 -5.87
CA SER A 112 -8.86 4.01 -4.86
C SER A 112 -8.35 4.34 -3.46
N ASN A 113 -9.29 4.48 -2.51
CA ASN A 113 -8.91 4.40 -1.10
C ASN A 113 -8.23 3.06 -0.83
N GLY A 114 -7.38 3.02 0.19
CA GLY A 114 -6.71 1.80 0.64
C GLY A 114 -7.14 1.45 2.06
N VAL A 115 -7.02 2.40 2.98
CA VAL A 115 -7.31 2.18 4.39
C VAL A 115 -7.51 3.52 5.11
N ALA A 116 -8.31 3.51 6.17
CA ALA A 116 -8.51 4.64 7.07
C ALA A 116 -8.38 4.23 8.54
N THR A 117 -8.06 5.21 9.40
CA THR A 117 -8.09 5.07 10.85
C THR A 117 -9.46 4.60 11.33
N THR A 118 -9.52 3.93 12.49
CA THR A 118 -10.80 3.65 13.18
C THR A 118 -11.47 4.94 13.67
N GLY A 119 -10.69 5.99 13.88
CA GLY A 119 -11.13 7.28 14.42
C GLY A 119 -11.38 7.27 15.94
N VAL A 120 -10.98 6.22 16.64
CA VAL A 120 -11.22 6.04 18.08
C VAL A 120 -9.90 6.01 18.82
N ASP A 121 -9.66 7.02 19.64
CA ASP A 121 -8.46 7.12 20.48
C ASP A 121 -8.34 5.91 21.43
N GLY A 122 -7.12 5.37 21.54
CA GLY A 122 -6.81 4.16 22.30
C GLY A 122 -7.38 2.85 21.72
N LYS A 123 -7.96 2.90 20.49
CA LYS A 123 -8.54 1.75 19.79
C LYS A 123 -8.30 1.79 18.29
N ASP A 124 -7.21 2.41 17.87
CA ASP A 124 -6.83 2.42 16.48
C ASP A 124 -5.92 1.24 16.14
N TYR A 125 -5.85 0.90 14.86
CA TYR A 125 -4.98 -0.18 14.35
C TYR A 125 -3.51 0.25 14.23
N GLY A 126 -3.21 1.52 14.49
CA GLY A 126 -1.88 2.10 14.57
C GLY A 126 -1.72 2.94 15.82
N ALA A 127 -0.66 2.70 16.58
CA ALA A 127 -0.42 3.37 17.85
C ALA A 127 1.06 3.69 18.08
N LEU A 128 1.30 4.74 18.83
CA LEU A 128 2.59 5.06 19.40
C LEU A 128 2.76 4.26 20.69
N VAL A 129 3.71 3.34 20.69
CA VAL A 129 3.89 2.37 21.77
C VAL A 129 5.28 2.43 22.37
N VAL A 130 5.36 2.09 23.65
CA VAL A 130 6.59 1.98 24.43
C VAL A 130 6.69 0.61 25.07
N LYS A 131 7.90 0.19 25.45
CA LYS A 131 8.09 -1.10 26.12
C LYS A 131 7.47 -1.12 27.53
N LYS A 132 7.19 -2.30 28.05
CA LYS A 132 6.77 -2.53 29.42
C LYS A 132 7.70 -1.83 30.40
N GLY A 133 7.11 -1.10 31.36
CA GLY A 133 7.87 -0.40 32.40
C GLY A 133 8.57 0.87 31.95
N SER A 134 8.31 1.36 30.73
CA SER A 134 8.81 2.67 30.28
C SER A 134 8.30 3.81 31.17
N SER A 135 9.15 4.81 31.40
CA SER A 135 8.78 6.07 32.08
C SER A 135 8.00 7.02 31.17
N LEU A 136 8.02 6.80 29.83
CA LEU A 136 7.29 7.62 28.88
C LEU A 136 5.79 7.32 28.99
N LYS A 137 4.95 8.35 29.15
CA LYS A 137 3.49 8.24 29.37
C LYS A 137 2.66 8.97 28.35
N SER A 138 3.27 9.86 27.55
CA SER A 138 2.60 10.68 26.57
C SER A 138 3.54 10.96 25.40
N ALA A 139 3.00 11.42 24.28
CA ALA A 139 3.80 11.81 23.11
C ALA A 139 4.78 12.98 23.44
N LYS A 140 4.47 13.84 24.40
CA LYS A 140 5.39 14.91 24.85
C LYS A 140 6.71 14.37 25.41
N ASP A 141 6.68 13.20 26.04
CA ASP A 141 7.87 12.58 26.64
C ASP A 141 8.88 12.09 25.61
N LEU A 142 8.55 12.16 24.32
CA LEU A 142 9.42 11.78 23.22
C LEU A 142 10.51 12.80 22.87
N GLU A 143 10.50 13.99 23.48
CA GLU A 143 11.59 14.96 23.28
C GLU A 143 12.94 14.35 23.64
N GLY A 144 13.88 14.35 22.68
CA GLY A 144 15.20 13.74 22.79
C GLY A 144 15.24 12.21 22.65
N LYS A 145 14.09 11.55 22.46
CA LYS A 145 13.95 10.10 22.34
C LYS A 145 14.03 9.63 20.88
N THR A 146 14.28 8.33 20.72
CA THR A 146 14.34 7.65 19.40
C THR A 146 13.06 6.87 19.16
N VAL A 147 12.36 7.20 18.08
CA VAL A 147 11.11 6.56 17.66
C VAL A 147 11.32 5.80 16.37
N ALA A 148 10.94 4.51 16.35
CA ALA A 148 10.94 3.72 15.13
C ALA A 148 9.71 4.03 14.27
N VAL A 149 9.96 4.18 12.96
CA VAL A 149 8.95 4.28 11.89
C VAL A 149 9.36 3.35 10.76
N ASN A 150 8.40 2.88 9.92
CA ASN A 150 8.76 1.91 8.87
C ASN A 150 9.63 2.51 7.75
N THR A 151 9.41 3.78 7.43
CA THR A 151 10.27 4.58 6.54
C THR A 151 10.31 6.02 7.05
N LEU A 152 11.44 6.71 6.84
CA LEU A 152 11.56 8.11 7.23
C LEU A 152 10.73 9.02 6.31
N LYS A 153 10.36 10.18 6.82
CA LYS A 153 9.59 11.21 6.08
C LYS A 153 8.33 10.61 5.45
N ASN A 154 7.50 9.98 6.26
CA ASN A 154 6.23 9.38 5.84
C ASN A 154 5.10 9.72 6.81
N ILE A 155 3.94 9.10 6.61
CA ILE A 155 2.75 9.37 7.44
C ILE A 155 2.97 9.02 8.93
N LEU A 156 3.80 8.00 9.25
CA LEU A 156 4.07 7.63 10.64
C LEU A 156 4.82 8.75 11.35
N GLU A 157 5.87 9.27 10.72
CA GLU A 157 6.63 10.40 11.26
C GLU A 157 5.75 11.64 11.40
N THR A 158 4.99 12.00 10.35
CA THR A 158 4.07 13.15 10.37
C THR A 158 3.05 13.03 11.51
N SER A 159 2.44 11.84 11.68
CA SER A 159 1.42 11.62 12.71
C SER A 159 2.02 11.67 14.12
N VAL A 160 3.20 11.08 14.35
CA VAL A 160 3.88 11.17 15.64
C VAL A 160 4.24 12.61 15.97
N ARG A 161 4.75 13.39 15.00
CA ARG A 161 5.02 14.81 15.19
C ARG A 161 3.78 15.58 15.60
N GLU A 162 2.61 15.28 15.03
CA GLU A 162 1.34 15.89 15.40
C GLU A 162 0.91 15.49 16.81
N SER A 163 1.04 14.22 17.20
CA SER A 163 0.79 13.80 18.58
C SER A 163 1.66 14.54 19.60
N VAL A 164 2.94 14.73 19.27
CA VAL A 164 3.87 15.52 20.13
C VAL A 164 3.41 16.96 20.25
N ARG A 165 3.01 17.63 19.15
CA ARG A 165 2.48 19.01 19.17
C ARG A 165 1.21 19.10 20.03
N LYS A 166 0.26 18.20 19.83
CA LYS A 166 -0.99 18.17 20.59
C LYS A 166 -0.78 17.94 22.09
N ALA A 167 0.26 17.16 22.44
CA ALA A 167 0.65 16.95 23.82
C ALA A 167 1.45 18.13 24.42
N GLY A 168 1.71 19.21 23.64
CA GLY A 168 2.46 20.38 24.08
C GLY A 168 3.98 20.18 24.13
N GLY A 169 4.50 19.25 23.32
CA GLY A 169 5.94 19.00 23.12
C GLY A 169 6.47 19.59 21.81
N ASP A 170 7.79 19.57 21.68
CA ASP A 170 8.50 20.02 20.47
C ASP A 170 8.87 18.83 19.57
N PRO A 171 8.17 18.63 18.43
CA PRO A 171 8.43 17.48 17.54
C PRO A 171 9.81 17.54 16.86
N ALA A 172 10.46 18.73 16.80
CA ALA A 172 11.80 18.86 16.23
C ALA A 172 12.88 18.16 17.08
N LYS A 173 12.60 17.90 18.35
CA LYS A 173 13.49 17.20 19.26
C LYS A 173 13.38 15.66 19.19
N VAL A 174 12.36 15.13 18.51
CA VAL A 174 12.18 13.68 18.35
C VAL A 174 13.15 13.15 17.28
N LYS A 175 13.82 12.05 17.59
CA LYS A 175 14.72 11.37 16.65
C LYS A 175 13.96 10.20 16.01
N PHE A 176 13.89 10.15 14.69
CA PHE A 176 13.27 9.04 13.98
C PHE A 176 14.33 8.11 13.40
N VAL A 177 14.06 6.80 13.45
CA VAL A 177 14.87 5.75 12.82
C VAL A 177 13.98 4.84 12.00
N GLU A 178 14.53 4.39 10.86
CA GLU A 178 13.82 3.48 9.97
C GLU A 178 13.98 2.04 10.45
N LEU A 179 12.85 1.34 10.60
CA LEU A 179 12.80 -0.04 11.03
C LEU A 179 11.54 -0.73 10.49
N ALA A 180 11.69 -1.87 9.83
CA ALA A 180 10.54 -2.62 9.31
C ALA A 180 9.58 -3.03 10.44
N PHE A 181 8.27 -3.07 10.15
CA PHE A 181 7.24 -3.32 11.16
C PHE A 181 7.44 -4.62 11.93
N ASP A 182 7.84 -5.70 11.27
CA ASP A 182 8.13 -7.01 11.87
C ASP A 182 9.31 -6.99 12.84
N GLN A 183 10.21 -6.01 12.72
CA GLN A 183 11.38 -5.84 13.58
C GLN A 183 11.09 -4.97 14.82
N MET A 184 10.05 -4.13 14.76
CA MET A 184 9.73 -3.18 15.83
C MET A 184 9.49 -3.85 17.20
N PRO A 185 8.74 -4.97 17.31
CA PRO A 185 8.53 -5.62 18.61
C PRO A 185 9.82 -6.02 19.30
N ALA A 186 10.75 -6.62 18.56
CA ALA A 186 12.04 -7.06 19.09
C ALA A 186 12.95 -5.88 19.45
N ALA A 187 13.02 -4.86 18.61
CA ALA A 187 13.83 -3.67 18.85
C ALA A 187 13.37 -2.88 20.08
N LEU A 188 12.05 -2.71 20.22
CA LEU A 188 11.45 -2.03 21.36
C LEU A 188 11.68 -2.80 22.67
N ALA A 189 11.48 -4.11 22.67
CA ALA A 189 11.71 -4.96 23.84
C ALA A 189 13.18 -4.90 24.30
N LYS A 190 14.13 -4.87 23.36
CA LYS A 190 15.59 -4.76 23.65
C LYS A 190 16.00 -3.34 24.02
N GLY A 191 15.14 -2.34 23.92
CA GLY A 191 15.47 -0.94 24.19
C GLY A 191 16.41 -0.32 23.14
N GLN A 192 16.42 -0.84 21.92
CA GLN A 192 17.16 -0.26 20.79
C GLN A 192 16.50 1.03 20.31
N VAL A 193 15.19 1.17 20.54
CA VAL A 193 14.40 2.40 20.38
C VAL A 193 13.60 2.65 21.64
N ASP A 194 13.26 3.92 21.91
CA ASP A 194 12.49 4.33 23.08
C ASP A 194 10.99 4.11 22.89
N ALA A 195 10.53 4.31 21.64
CA ALA A 195 9.15 4.12 21.22
C ALA A 195 9.08 3.62 19.77
N ALA A 196 7.92 3.13 19.34
CA ALA A 196 7.65 2.78 17.95
C ALA A 196 6.26 3.25 17.56
N MET A 197 6.11 3.81 16.35
CA MET A 197 4.82 3.96 15.71
C MET A 197 4.53 2.66 14.95
N ALA A 198 3.81 1.77 15.60
CA ALA A 198 3.49 0.44 15.08
C ALA A 198 2.07 0.40 14.53
N VAL A 199 1.87 -0.40 13.48
CA VAL A 199 0.55 -0.78 12.96
C VAL A 199 0.35 -2.27 13.09
N GLU A 200 -0.88 -2.73 12.96
CA GLU A 200 -1.22 -4.15 13.06
C GLU A 200 -0.59 -4.98 11.90
N PRO A 201 -0.14 -6.21 12.18
CA PRO A 201 -0.25 -6.94 13.45
C PRO A 201 0.93 -6.74 14.43
N ALA A 202 1.92 -5.91 14.11
CA ALA A 202 3.07 -5.64 14.97
C ALA A 202 2.65 -4.94 16.28
N LEU A 203 1.62 -4.08 16.22
CA LEU A 203 1.05 -3.41 17.38
C LEU A 203 0.57 -4.42 18.42
N THR A 204 -0.30 -5.35 18.05
CA THR A 204 -0.79 -6.41 18.96
C THR A 204 0.37 -7.24 19.52
N SER A 205 1.39 -7.56 18.72
CA SER A 205 2.57 -8.29 19.20
C SER A 205 3.32 -7.53 20.31
N ILE A 206 3.43 -6.21 20.20
CA ILE A 206 4.05 -5.35 21.23
C ILE A 206 3.17 -5.30 22.49
N LEU A 207 1.85 -5.13 22.32
CA LEU A 207 0.91 -5.06 23.45
C LEU A 207 0.83 -6.39 24.22
N ASP A 208 0.82 -7.53 23.52
CA ASP A 208 0.86 -8.87 24.13
C ASP A 208 2.16 -9.12 24.91
N ALA A 209 3.28 -8.50 24.50
CA ALA A 209 4.54 -8.52 25.25
C ALA A 209 4.54 -7.55 26.46
N GLY A 210 3.41 -6.88 26.73
CA GLY A 210 3.24 -5.93 27.82
C GLY A 210 3.68 -4.50 27.49
N GLY A 211 3.87 -4.18 26.21
CA GLY A 211 4.03 -2.80 25.74
C GLY A 211 2.80 -1.95 26.06
N VAL A 212 2.96 -0.65 26.04
CA VAL A 212 1.90 0.31 26.41
C VAL A 212 1.73 1.33 25.28
N GLU A 213 0.50 1.53 24.85
CA GLU A 213 0.14 2.65 23.98
C GLU A 213 0.18 3.96 24.76
N ILE A 214 0.77 5.00 24.17
CA ILE A 214 0.87 6.34 24.76
C ILE A 214 0.22 7.43 23.91
N ALA A 215 -0.17 7.13 22.68
CA ALA A 215 -0.97 7.99 21.80
C ALA A 215 -1.51 7.19 20.61
N SER A 216 -2.59 7.71 19.98
CA SER A 216 -3.17 7.23 18.73
C SER A 216 -2.89 8.24 17.59
N PRO A 217 -1.69 8.25 16.97
CA PRO A 217 -1.25 9.33 16.10
C PRO A 217 -2.14 9.56 14.88
N TYR A 218 -2.71 8.52 14.28
CA TYR A 218 -3.62 8.67 13.15
C TYR A 218 -4.90 9.43 13.54
N VAL A 219 -5.46 9.11 14.72
CA VAL A 219 -6.65 9.79 15.27
C VAL A 219 -6.31 11.24 15.65
N ASP A 220 -5.08 11.48 16.11
CA ASP A 220 -4.59 12.83 16.38
C ASP A 220 -4.53 13.69 15.12
N VAL A 221 -4.22 13.13 13.96
CA VAL A 221 -4.25 13.86 12.68
C VAL A 221 -5.69 14.17 12.29
N ALA A 222 -6.53 13.14 12.16
CA ALA A 222 -7.96 13.29 11.83
C ALA A 222 -8.72 12.00 12.18
N LYS A 223 -9.99 12.13 12.65
CA LYS A 223 -10.83 10.97 12.98
C LYS A 223 -11.27 10.12 11.79
N ASP A 224 -11.18 10.65 10.59
CA ASP A 224 -11.49 10.01 9.32
C ASP A 224 -10.26 9.95 8.40
N LEU A 225 -9.06 9.88 8.98
CA LEU A 225 -7.80 9.92 8.25
C LEU A 225 -7.73 8.84 7.18
N THR A 226 -7.62 9.22 5.93
CA THR A 226 -7.16 8.36 4.84
C THR A 226 -5.66 8.12 5.01
N VAL A 227 -5.30 6.95 5.53
CA VAL A 227 -3.91 6.62 5.86
C VAL A 227 -3.14 6.25 4.60
N ALA A 228 -3.74 5.45 3.72
CA ALA A 228 -3.09 4.98 2.50
C ALA A 228 -4.09 4.78 1.36
N MET A 229 -3.54 4.77 0.13
CA MET A 229 -4.31 4.67 -1.11
C MET A 229 -3.63 3.68 -2.05
N TYR A 230 -4.44 3.06 -2.92
CA TYR A 230 -3.91 2.42 -4.13
C TYR A 230 -3.68 3.49 -5.18
N PHE A 231 -2.54 3.39 -5.87
CA PHE A 231 -2.11 4.38 -6.85
C PHE A 231 -1.50 3.74 -8.09
N THR A 232 -1.37 4.51 -9.15
CA THR A 232 -0.65 4.16 -10.37
C THR A 232 0.13 5.36 -10.90
N SER A 233 0.92 5.19 -11.97
CA SER A 233 1.52 6.33 -12.65
C SER A 233 0.48 7.02 -13.56
N GLN A 234 0.55 8.35 -13.69
CA GLN A 234 -0.33 9.09 -14.60
C GLN A 234 -0.18 8.58 -16.05
N THR A 235 1.02 8.17 -16.44
CA THR A 235 1.28 7.58 -17.77
C THR A 235 0.52 6.26 -17.96
N TYR A 236 0.52 5.38 -16.95
CA TYR A 236 -0.22 4.12 -17.03
C TYR A 236 -1.72 4.39 -17.05
N ALA A 237 -2.20 5.29 -16.21
CA ALA A 237 -3.61 5.67 -16.17
C ALA A 237 -4.13 6.20 -17.51
N ALA A 238 -3.33 7.04 -18.19
CA ALA A 238 -3.67 7.57 -19.50
C ALA A 238 -3.68 6.52 -20.62
N LYS A 239 -2.77 5.54 -20.54
CA LYS A 239 -2.64 4.48 -21.58
C LYS A 239 -3.62 3.32 -21.39
N HIS A 240 -4.04 3.06 -20.15
CA HIS A 240 -4.86 1.90 -19.78
C HIS A 240 -6.07 2.30 -18.91
N PRO A 241 -6.92 3.25 -19.32
CA PRO A 241 -8.01 3.77 -18.51
C PRO A 241 -9.03 2.68 -18.12
N ASP A 242 -9.26 1.71 -18.99
CA ASP A 242 -10.18 0.60 -18.72
C ASP A 242 -9.65 -0.34 -17.63
N VAL A 243 -8.34 -0.63 -17.63
CA VAL A 243 -7.70 -1.45 -16.57
C VAL A 243 -7.77 -0.72 -15.23
N VAL A 244 -7.52 0.60 -15.22
CA VAL A 244 -7.61 1.43 -14.02
C VAL A 244 -9.03 1.41 -13.47
N LYS A 245 -10.04 1.58 -14.33
CA LYS A 245 -11.45 1.53 -13.92
C LYS A 245 -11.84 0.18 -13.35
N LYS A 246 -11.43 -0.92 -14.00
CA LYS A 246 -11.67 -2.29 -13.51
C LYS A 246 -11.00 -2.51 -12.14
N PHE A 247 -9.75 -2.09 -12.00
CA PHE A 247 -9.02 -2.20 -10.72
C PHE A 247 -9.68 -1.38 -9.62
N GLN A 248 -10.10 -0.15 -9.91
CA GLN A 248 -10.83 0.70 -8.96
C GLN A 248 -12.14 0.04 -8.49
N GLN A 249 -12.93 -0.48 -9.43
CA GLN A 249 -14.21 -1.15 -9.11
C GLN A 249 -13.99 -2.41 -8.27
N ALA A 250 -13.05 -3.27 -8.66
CA ALA A 250 -12.71 -4.49 -7.95
C ALA A 250 -12.17 -4.18 -6.54
N THR A 251 -11.28 -3.19 -6.43
CA THR A 251 -10.73 -2.78 -5.12
C THR A 251 -11.84 -2.21 -4.23
N THR A 252 -12.74 -1.39 -4.76
CA THR A 252 -13.89 -0.86 -3.98
C THR A 252 -14.78 -2.00 -3.46
N GLU A 253 -15.04 -3.04 -4.27
CA GLU A 253 -15.80 -4.22 -3.84
C GLU A 253 -15.03 -5.02 -2.79
N ALA A 254 -13.71 -5.19 -2.96
CA ALA A 254 -12.86 -5.90 -2.01
C ALA A 254 -12.76 -5.18 -0.64
N LEU A 255 -12.68 -3.83 -0.64
CA LEU A 255 -12.73 -3.03 0.60
C LEU A 255 -14.04 -3.24 1.35
N ALA A 256 -15.19 -3.16 0.64
CA ALA A 256 -16.51 -3.37 1.24
C ALA A 256 -16.70 -4.82 1.74
N TYR A 257 -16.15 -5.80 1.02
CA TYR A 257 -16.18 -7.20 1.45
C TYR A 257 -15.39 -7.38 2.74
N ALA A 258 -14.17 -6.86 2.81
CA ALA A 258 -13.31 -6.94 3.99
C ALA A 258 -13.95 -6.28 5.23
N ASP A 259 -14.56 -5.10 5.05
CA ASP A 259 -15.22 -4.37 6.14
C ASP A 259 -16.39 -5.19 6.75
N SER A 260 -17.05 -6.03 5.95
CA SER A 260 -18.16 -6.88 6.38
C SER A 260 -17.76 -8.31 6.81
N HIS A 261 -16.49 -8.72 6.62
CA HIS A 261 -15.99 -10.06 6.91
C HIS A 261 -14.72 -10.05 7.77
N PRO A 262 -14.79 -9.51 9.01
CA PRO A 262 -13.61 -9.28 9.86
C PRO A 262 -12.84 -10.55 10.20
N ASP A 263 -13.48 -11.70 10.31
CA ASP A 263 -12.80 -12.96 10.62
C ASP A 263 -12.01 -13.47 9.41
N GLU A 264 -12.57 -13.36 8.20
CA GLU A 264 -11.85 -13.72 6.98
C GLU A 264 -10.66 -12.77 6.72
N VAL A 265 -10.77 -11.51 7.14
CA VAL A 265 -9.64 -10.57 7.12
C VAL A 265 -8.51 -11.07 8.00
N ARG A 266 -8.78 -11.49 9.23
CA ARG A 266 -7.76 -12.03 10.15
C ARG A 266 -7.11 -13.29 9.57
N ASP A 267 -7.91 -14.16 8.99
CA ASP A 267 -7.43 -15.39 8.36
C ASP A 267 -6.52 -15.10 7.15
N VAL A 268 -6.87 -14.13 6.29
CA VAL A 268 -6.05 -13.82 5.13
C VAL A 268 -4.75 -13.13 5.52
N VAL A 269 -4.71 -12.35 6.61
CA VAL A 269 -3.46 -11.73 7.12
C VAL A 269 -2.42 -12.78 7.47
N ALA A 270 -2.84 -13.95 7.97
CA ALA A 270 -1.94 -15.07 8.25
C ALA A 270 -1.22 -15.60 7.01
N THR A 271 -1.78 -15.42 5.82
CA THR A 271 -1.21 -15.97 4.57
C THR A 271 0.00 -15.20 4.05
N TYR A 272 0.15 -13.94 4.43
CA TYR A 272 1.24 -13.07 3.94
C TYR A 272 2.09 -12.44 5.05
N THR A 273 1.79 -12.75 6.32
CA THR A 273 2.61 -12.36 7.47
C THR A 273 3.08 -13.61 8.22
N GLN A 274 4.12 -13.45 9.05
CA GLN A 274 4.64 -14.53 9.91
C GLN A 274 4.05 -14.47 11.33
N ILE A 275 2.86 -13.90 11.47
CA ILE A 275 2.23 -13.63 12.78
C ILE A 275 1.39 -14.84 13.21
N PRO A 276 1.55 -15.31 14.47
CA PRO A 276 0.75 -16.43 14.98
C PRO A 276 -0.76 -16.11 15.02
N ALA A 277 -1.59 -17.11 14.75
CA ALA A 277 -3.06 -16.96 14.77
C ALA A 277 -3.59 -16.43 16.12
N SER A 278 -2.92 -16.77 17.24
CA SER A 278 -3.27 -16.25 18.57
C SER A 278 -3.08 -14.74 18.72
N VAL A 279 -2.20 -14.14 17.94
CA VAL A 279 -2.05 -12.68 17.85
C VAL A 279 -3.09 -12.12 16.89
N LEU A 280 -3.25 -12.73 15.71
CA LEU A 280 -4.19 -12.26 14.69
C LEU A 280 -5.64 -12.20 15.17
N SER A 281 -6.06 -13.10 16.07
CA SER A 281 -7.39 -13.07 16.66
C SER A 281 -7.70 -11.81 17.51
N LYS A 282 -6.65 -11.09 17.93
CA LYS A 282 -6.75 -9.88 18.78
C LYS A 282 -6.53 -8.58 17.99
N VAL A 283 -6.09 -8.68 16.73
CA VAL A 283 -5.75 -7.54 15.89
C VAL A 283 -6.93 -6.59 15.76
N THR A 284 -6.70 -5.32 16.02
CA THR A 284 -7.64 -4.25 15.72
C THR A 284 -7.66 -4.02 14.22
N LEU A 285 -8.83 -4.15 13.60
CA LEU A 285 -8.98 -3.90 12.17
C LEU A 285 -9.18 -2.41 11.90
N PRO A 286 -8.54 -1.86 10.84
CA PRO A 286 -8.83 -0.51 10.36
C PRO A 286 -10.21 -0.44 9.73
N LYS A 287 -10.60 0.74 9.26
CA LYS A 287 -11.73 0.91 8.36
C LYS A 287 -11.26 0.90 6.92
N TRP A 288 -12.13 0.39 6.05
CA TRP A 288 -11.91 0.39 4.60
C TRP A 288 -13.04 1.14 3.86
N PRO A 289 -13.21 2.45 4.12
CA PRO A 289 -14.26 3.22 3.44
C PRO A 289 -14.02 3.25 1.94
N ARG A 290 -15.11 3.35 1.17
CA ARG A 290 -15.06 3.47 -0.27
C ARG A 290 -14.31 4.73 -0.71
N ASP A 291 -14.60 5.84 -0.04
CA ASP A 291 -14.17 7.16 -0.48
C ASP A 291 -12.92 7.62 0.30
N ILE A 292 -12.10 8.40 -0.38
CA ILE A 292 -10.95 9.09 0.21
C ILE A 292 -11.48 10.33 0.93
N SER A 293 -11.13 10.52 2.20
CA SER A 293 -11.42 11.76 2.93
C SER A 293 -10.47 12.87 2.48
N ARG A 294 -10.93 13.71 1.53
CA ARG A 294 -10.13 14.82 1.02
C ARG A 294 -9.68 15.76 2.14
N SER A 295 -10.56 16.08 3.09
CA SER A 295 -10.25 16.96 4.22
C SER A 295 -9.11 16.41 5.09
N SER A 296 -9.04 15.09 5.26
CA SER A 296 -7.95 14.48 5.99
C SER A 296 -6.63 14.48 5.21
N VAL A 297 -6.69 14.37 3.88
CA VAL A 297 -5.51 14.53 3.01
C VAL A 297 -4.98 15.96 3.04
N GLU A 298 -5.86 16.97 2.98
CA GLU A 298 -5.51 18.39 3.15
C GLU A 298 -4.90 18.67 4.53
N THR A 299 -5.34 17.96 5.56
CA THR A 299 -4.71 18.06 6.89
C THR A 299 -3.27 17.52 6.87
N LEU A 300 -3.03 16.38 6.21
CA LEU A 300 -1.68 15.83 6.05
C LEU A 300 -0.80 16.73 5.18
N GLU A 301 -1.34 17.36 4.14
CA GLU A 301 -0.64 18.33 3.31
C GLU A 301 -0.13 19.50 4.18
N ARG A 302 -1.03 20.13 4.93
CA ARG A 302 -0.67 21.23 5.85
C ARG A 302 0.39 20.81 6.88
N LEU A 303 0.29 19.61 7.46
CA LEU A 303 1.28 19.09 8.40
C LEU A 303 2.62 18.80 7.71
N GLY A 304 2.60 18.28 6.50
CA GLY A 304 3.81 18.04 5.70
C GLY A 304 4.52 19.35 5.31
N GLU A 305 3.77 20.39 4.98
CA GLU A 305 4.31 21.74 4.76
C GLU A 305 4.96 22.30 6.04
N GLN A 306 4.25 22.20 7.18
CA GLN A 306 4.75 22.64 8.47
C GLN A 306 6.06 21.92 8.87
N ASP A 307 6.19 20.65 8.52
CA ASP A 307 7.36 19.81 8.82
C ASP A 307 8.46 19.91 7.74
N GLY A 308 8.25 20.70 6.68
CA GLY A 308 9.21 20.90 5.59
C GLY A 308 9.44 19.63 4.75
N LEU A 309 8.42 18.78 4.60
CA LEU A 309 8.52 17.51 3.86
C LEU A 309 8.47 17.71 2.35
N PHE A 310 7.84 18.78 1.87
CA PHE A 310 7.60 19.01 0.46
C PHE A 310 8.61 19.97 -0.16
N LYS A 311 9.14 19.60 -1.31
CA LYS A 311 9.99 20.46 -2.14
C LYS A 311 9.17 21.56 -2.82
N THR A 312 7.96 21.20 -3.26
CA THR A 312 6.91 22.07 -3.78
C THR A 312 5.58 21.59 -3.22
N ALA A 313 4.60 22.45 -3.07
CA ALA A 313 3.26 22.03 -2.63
C ALA A 313 2.73 20.91 -3.53
N PRO A 314 2.20 19.81 -2.99
CA PRO A 314 1.56 18.77 -3.77
C PRO A 314 0.28 19.32 -4.45
N ASP A 315 -0.05 18.79 -5.61
CA ASP A 315 -1.28 19.13 -6.35
C ASP A 315 -2.32 18.04 -6.09
N LEU A 316 -3.17 18.25 -5.09
CA LEU A 316 -4.16 17.26 -4.67
C LEU A 316 -5.21 16.98 -5.75
N ASP A 317 -5.49 17.92 -6.65
CA ASP A 317 -6.46 17.70 -7.76
C ASP A 317 -5.89 16.77 -8.83
N LYS A 318 -4.56 16.71 -8.97
CA LYS A 318 -3.89 15.72 -9.82
C LYS A 318 -3.63 14.40 -9.10
N LEU A 319 -3.45 14.43 -7.79
CA LEU A 319 -3.16 13.24 -7.01
C LEU A 319 -4.41 12.39 -6.78
N LEU A 320 -5.49 13.01 -6.37
CA LEU A 320 -6.74 12.31 -6.02
C LEU A 320 -7.55 11.96 -7.28
N PRO A 321 -8.44 10.93 -7.21
CA PRO A 321 -9.24 10.48 -8.35
C PRO A 321 -10.29 11.49 -8.80
#